data_c7cc182beae70dfd21a2f6fed368d88d
#
_entry.id   c7cc182beae70dfd21a2f6fed368d88d
#
_cell.length_a   1.000
_cell.length_b   1.000
_cell.length_c   1.000
_cell.angle_alpha   90.00
_cell.angle_beta   90.00
_cell.angle_gamma   90.00
#
_symmetry.space_group_name_H-M   'P 1'
#
loop_
_entity.id
_entity.type
_entity.pdbx_description
1 polymer ?
#
loop_
_entity_poly.entity_id
_entity_poly.type
_entity_poly.pdbx_seq_one_letter_code
_entity_poly.pdbx_strand_id
1 'polypeptide(L)'
;ESGVHRVQRVPVTESGGRIHTSTATVAIMPEAEEVDVELDLNDCKFDVFRASGNGGQCVNTTDSAVRLTHIPTGIVISCQDEKSQLKNKDKALRILRTKLYDLEMQKAHDAEAEERKSQVGTGDRSEKIRTYNFPQGRVTDHRIKLTVHQLEAVMDGDLQEIIESLIAVDQAAKLSNLREE
;
A
#
# COMPACT_ATOMS: atom_id res chain seq x y z
N GLU A 1 -16.29 -4.13 5.48
CA GLU A 1 -16.25 -2.95 6.35
C GLU A 1 -15.41 -1.80 5.77
N SER A 2 -14.60 -2.04 4.73
CA SER A 2 -13.86 -0.96 4.03
C SER A 2 -14.79 0.00 3.32
N GLY A 3 -14.47 1.30 3.38
CA GLY A 3 -15.23 2.36 2.73
C GLY A 3 -15.54 3.54 3.62
N VAL A 4 -16.54 4.34 3.22
CA VAL A 4 -16.94 5.59 3.92
C VAL A 4 -18.14 5.35 4.82
N HIS A 5 -18.00 5.60 6.11
CA HIS A 5 -19.05 5.50 7.12
C HIS A 5 -19.52 6.91 7.50
N ARG A 6 -20.81 7.15 7.42
CA ARG A 6 -21.44 8.43 7.78
C ARG A 6 -22.01 8.37 9.19
N VAL A 7 -21.64 9.32 10.04
CA VAL A 7 -22.10 9.42 11.43
C VAL A 7 -22.94 10.68 11.59
N GLN A 8 -24.15 10.52 12.14
CA GLN A 8 -25.07 11.60 12.49
C GLN A 8 -25.29 11.59 14.00
N ARG A 9 -24.74 12.57 14.69
CA ARG A 9 -24.86 12.71 16.15
C ARG A 9 -24.82 14.18 16.57
N VAL A 10 -25.26 14.46 17.77
CA VAL A 10 -25.01 15.74 18.45
C VAL A 10 -23.62 15.65 19.10
N PRO A 11 -22.60 16.40 18.66
CA PRO A 11 -21.27 16.37 19.29
C PRO A 11 -21.33 16.91 20.73
N VAL A 12 -20.39 16.46 21.57
CA VAL A 12 -20.27 16.94 22.97
C VAL A 12 -19.99 18.44 23.02
N THR A 13 -19.38 19.01 21.98
CA THR A 13 -19.02 20.43 21.86
C THR A 13 -20.21 21.31 21.38
N GLU A 14 -21.31 20.70 20.98
CA GLU A 14 -22.50 21.44 20.47
C GLU A 14 -23.46 21.78 21.60
N SER A 15 -23.60 23.08 21.91
CA SER A 15 -24.48 23.57 22.97
C SER A 15 -25.94 23.72 22.54
N GLY A 16 -26.21 23.81 21.24
CA GLY A 16 -27.53 24.05 20.67
C GLY A 16 -28.32 22.78 20.30
N GLY A 17 -27.81 21.59 20.61
CA GLY A 17 -28.47 20.31 20.31
C GLY A 17 -28.58 20.00 18.82
N ARG A 18 -27.81 20.63 17.95
CA ARG A 18 -27.83 20.42 16.51
C ARG A 18 -27.15 19.10 16.12
N ILE A 19 -27.80 18.37 15.24
CA ILE A 19 -27.22 17.12 14.68
C ILE A 19 -26.14 17.49 13.64
N HIS A 20 -24.92 17.03 13.86
CA HIS A 20 -23.84 17.16 12.91
C HIS A 20 -23.65 15.86 12.16
N THR A 21 -23.22 15.97 10.90
CA THR A 21 -22.85 14.83 10.05
C THR A 21 -21.36 14.85 9.82
N SER A 22 -20.70 13.75 10.18
CA SER A 22 -19.28 13.51 9.92
C SER A 22 -19.09 12.21 9.14
N THR A 23 -17.92 12.03 8.56
CA THR A 23 -17.52 10.80 7.87
C THR A 23 -16.28 10.23 8.55
N ALA A 24 -16.22 8.91 8.60
CA ALA A 24 -15.03 8.14 8.96
C ALA A 24 -14.76 7.17 7.82
N THR A 25 -13.50 7.05 7.43
CA THR A 25 -13.08 6.14 6.38
C THR A 25 -12.37 4.95 7.00
N VAL A 26 -12.68 3.76 6.51
CA VAL A 26 -12.08 2.50 6.94
C VAL A 26 -11.41 1.86 5.73
N ALA A 27 -10.14 1.53 5.87
CA ALA A 27 -9.42 0.71 4.90
C ALA A 27 -8.96 -0.57 5.59
N ILE A 28 -9.18 -1.71 4.94
CA ILE A 28 -8.72 -3.02 5.40
C ILE A 28 -7.55 -3.40 4.52
N MET A 29 -6.39 -3.51 5.14
CA MET A 29 -5.15 -3.87 4.45
C MET A 29 -4.71 -5.25 4.95
N PRO A 30 -4.21 -6.13 4.07
CA PRO A 30 -3.53 -7.34 4.50
C PRO A 30 -2.26 -6.97 5.27
N GLU A 31 -1.82 -7.84 6.18
CA GLU A 31 -0.53 -7.68 6.84
C GLU A 31 0.58 -7.76 5.79
N ALA A 32 1.50 -6.80 5.81
CA ALA A 32 2.60 -6.76 4.87
C ALA A 32 3.57 -7.93 5.13
N GLU A 33 3.87 -8.69 4.09
CA GLU A 33 4.92 -9.71 4.12
C GLU A 33 6.29 -9.04 4.00
N GLU A 34 7.33 -9.67 4.59
CA GLU A 34 8.70 -9.21 4.43
C GLU A 34 9.10 -9.31 2.95
N VAL A 35 9.62 -8.20 2.41
CA VAL A 35 10.14 -8.18 1.04
C VAL A 35 11.53 -8.76 1.05
N ASP A 36 11.70 -9.93 0.46
CA ASP A 36 13.02 -10.54 0.25
C ASP A 36 13.46 -10.33 -1.20
N VAL A 37 14.70 -9.86 -1.38
CA VAL A 37 15.26 -9.59 -2.71
C VAL A 37 16.45 -10.50 -2.96
N GLU A 38 16.24 -11.48 -3.81
CA GLU A 38 17.32 -12.32 -4.33
C GLU A 38 18.03 -11.61 -5.49
N LEU A 39 19.34 -11.53 -5.42
CA LEU A 39 20.18 -10.98 -6.48
C LEU A 39 20.86 -12.12 -7.26
N ASP A 40 20.44 -12.31 -8.51
CA ASP A 40 21.16 -13.21 -9.42
C ASP A 40 22.36 -12.46 -10.03
N LEU A 41 23.56 -13.05 -9.86
CA LEU A 41 24.79 -12.51 -10.40
C LEU A 41 24.87 -12.63 -11.94
N ASN A 42 24.09 -13.53 -12.54
CA ASN A 42 24.01 -13.68 -14.00
C ASN A 42 23.34 -12.48 -14.67
N ASP A 43 22.47 -11.79 -13.96
CA ASP A 43 21.80 -10.57 -14.42
C ASP A 43 22.68 -9.32 -14.28
N CYS A 44 23.91 -9.49 -13.77
CA CYS A 44 24.83 -8.41 -13.49
C CYS A 44 25.97 -8.38 -14.51
N LYS A 45 26.05 -7.32 -15.31
CA LYS A 45 27.18 -7.07 -16.20
C LYS A 45 28.20 -6.17 -15.51
N PHE A 46 29.47 -6.63 -15.48
CA PHE A 46 30.58 -5.89 -14.91
C PHE A 46 31.50 -5.37 -16.00
N ASP A 47 31.67 -4.06 -16.03
CA ASP A 47 32.67 -3.39 -16.88
C ASP A 47 33.73 -2.74 -15.98
N VAL A 48 35.00 -2.94 -16.33
CA VAL A 48 36.14 -2.39 -15.57
C VAL A 48 36.72 -1.22 -16.37
N PHE A 49 37.06 -0.16 -15.67
CA PHE A 49 37.64 1.01 -16.29
C PHE A 49 38.64 1.72 -15.36
N ARG A 50 39.38 2.67 -15.89
CA ARG A 50 40.32 3.49 -15.10
C ARG A 50 39.57 4.50 -14.27
N ALA A 51 39.92 4.59 -12.97
CA ALA A 51 39.37 5.60 -12.11
C ALA A 51 39.76 7.01 -12.61
N SER A 52 38.81 7.93 -12.59
CA SER A 52 39.05 9.33 -12.92
C SER A 52 39.21 10.14 -11.63
N GLY A 53 40.26 10.98 -11.52
CA GLY A 53 40.50 11.85 -10.36
C GLY A 53 41.91 12.36 -10.28
N ASN A 54 42.15 13.30 -9.37
CA ASN A 54 43.48 13.82 -9.04
C ASN A 54 44.26 12.74 -8.24
N GLY A 55 44.85 11.78 -8.94
CA GLY A 55 45.58 10.68 -8.33
C GLY A 55 47.01 10.49 -8.89
N GLY A 56 47.87 9.87 -8.09
CA GLY A 56 49.20 9.51 -8.50
C GLY A 56 49.26 8.30 -9.44
N GLN A 57 50.43 7.65 -9.60
CA GLN A 57 50.66 6.56 -10.54
C GLN A 57 49.64 5.42 -10.48
N CYS A 58 49.05 5.13 -9.29
CA CYS A 58 48.11 4.05 -9.09
C CYS A 58 46.78 4.26 -9.82
N VAL A 59 46.29 5.52 -9.91
CA VAL A 59 45.05 5.88 -10.58
C VAL A 59 45.17 5.80 -12.11
N ASN A 60 46.36 6.13 -12.62
CA ASN A 60 46.61 6.22 -14.06
C ASN A 60 46.99 4.88 -14.70
N THR A 61 47.44 3.89 -13.92
CA THR A 61 47.98 2.64 -14.43
C THR A 61 47.12 1.40 -14.17
N THR A 62 46.16 1.49 -13.18
CA THR A 62 45.40 0.31 -12.76
C THR A 62 43.92 0.50 -13.04
N ASP A 63 43.29 -0.43 -13.75
CA ASP A 63 41.84 -0.44 -13.98
C ASP A 63 41.12 -0.94 -12.70
N SER A 64 41.01 -0.06 -11.70
CA SER A 64 40.41 -0.38 -10.39
C SER A 64 38.92 -0.01 -10.27
N ALA A 65 38.43 0.86 -11.14
CA ALA A 65 37.02 1.27 -11.12
C ALA A 65 36.12 0.21 -11.77
N VAL A 66 34.96 -0.01 -11.19
CA VAL A 66 33.98 -1.00 -11.64
C VAL A 66 32.64 -0.30 -11.93
N ARG A 67 32.08 -0.61 -13.08
CA ARG A 67 30.71 -0.28 -13.46
C ARG A 67 29.90 -1.56 -13.45
N LEU A 68 28.87 -1.60 -12.66
CA LEU A 68 27.90 -2.70 -12.57
C LEU A 68 26.61 -2.25 -13.24
N THR A 69 26.15 -3.01 -14.22
CA THR A 69 24.84 -2.80 -14.86
C THR A 69 23.96 -4.00 -14.56
N HIS A 70 22.82 -3.76 -13.93
CA HIS A 70 21.80 -4.77 -13.71
C HIS A 70 20.87 -4.79 -14.93
N ILE A 71 20.89 -5.89 -15.69
CA ILE A 71 20.24 -6.00 -17.01
C ILE A 71 18.71 -5.82 -16.90
N PRO A 72 17.99 -6.51 -15.97
CA PRO A 72 16.52 -6.43 -15.92
C PRO A 72 15.98 -5.05 -15.56
N THR A 73 16.65 -4.33 -14.65
CA THR A 73 16.18 -3.01 -14.18
C THR A 73 16.88 -1.84 -14.87
N GLY A 74 17.95 -2.08 -15.60
CA GLY A 74 18.76 -1.03 -16.24
C GLY A 74 19.55 -0.14 -15.25
N ILE A 75 19.64 -0.53 -13.98
CA ILE A 75 20.37 0.24 -12.96
C ILE A 75 21.86 0.14 -13.24
N VAL A 76 22.54 1.29 -13.31
CA VAL A 76 23.98 1.39 -13.47
C VAL A 76 24.60 1.98 -12.22
N ILE A 77 25.61 1.31 -11.68
CA ILE A 77 26.35 1.73 -10.50
C ILE A 77 27.83 1.75 -10.83
N SER A 78 28.49 2.88 -10.55
CA SER A 78 29.94 3.03 -10.75
C SER A 78 30.61 3.20 -9.38
N CYS A 79 31.60 2.37 -9.08
CA CYS A 79 32.41 2.43 -7.87
C CYS A 79 33.87 2.58 -8.22
N GLN A 80 34.52 3.63 -7.69
CA GLN A 80 35.93 3.94 -7.92
C GLN A 80 36.66 4.41 -6.65
N ASP A 81 36.02 4.22 -5.48
CA ASP A 81 36.51 4.77 -4.22
C ASP A 81 37.71 4.00 -3.65
N GLU A 82 37.77 2.71 -3.93
CA GLU A 82 38.80 1.82 -3.43
C GLU A 82 39.89 1.57 -4.48
N LYS A 83 41.14 1.35 -4.00
CA LYS A 83 42.28 1.00 -4.88
C LYS A 83 42.18 -0.42 -5.42
N SER A 84 41.29 -1.25 -4.88
CA SER A 84 41.12 -2.66 -5.26
C SER A 84 39.82 -2.84 -6.07
N GLN A 85 39.98 -3.39 -7.27
CA GLN A 85 38.85 -3.77 -8.13
C GLN A 85 37.84 -4.68 -7.41
N LEU A 86 38.36 -5.68 -6.66
CA LEU A 86 37.49 -6.62 -5.93
C LEU A 86 36.63 -5.90 -4.89
N LYS A 87 37.22 -4.98 -4.12
CA LYS A 87 36.47 -4.19 -3.13
C LYS A 87 35.43 -3.28 -3.78
N ASN A 88 35.75 -2.67 -4.93
CA ASN A 88 34.81 -1.87 -5.70
C ASN A 88 33.65 -2.72 -6.25
N LYS A 89 33.92 -3.95 -6.67
CA LYS A 89 32.90 -4.92 -7.09
C LYS A 89 31.96 -5.28 -5.96
N ASP A 90 32.50 -5.62 -4.78
CA ASP A 90 31.69 -5.95 -3.60
C ASP A 90 30.84 -4.75 -3.13
N LYS A 91 31.42 -3.55 -3.19
CA LYS A 91 30.69 -2.31 -2.87
C LYS A 91 29.55 -2.06 -3.85
N ALA A 92 29.80 -2.23 -5.16
CA ALA A 92 28.78 -2.06 -6.18
C ALA A 92 27.62 -3.06 -5.99
N LEU A 93 27.90 -4.31 -5.65
CA LEU A 93 26.87 -5.31 -5.35
C LEU A 93 26.05 -4.97 -4.12
N ARG A 94 26.67 -4.45 -3.05
CA ARG A 94 25.90 -3.98 -1.87
C ARG A 94 24.97 -2.84 -2.21
N ILE A 95 25.46 -1.85 -2.97
CA ILE A 95 24.65 -0.70 -3.42
C ILE A 95 23.49 -1.19 -4.31
N LEU A 96 23.75 -2.16 -5.20
CA LEU A 96 22.70 -2.74 -6.04
C LEU A 96 21.62 -3.41 -5.21
N ARG A 97 21.99 -4.25 -4.23
CA ARG A 97 21.03 -4.89 -3.32
C ARG A 97 20.15 -3.88 -2.60
N THR A 98 20.75 -2.83 -2.06
CA THR A 98 20.00 -1.75 -1.40
C THR A 98 19.02 -1.09 -2.36
N LYS A 99 19.46 -0.74 -3.58
CA LYS A 99 18.58 -0.11 -4.57
C LYS A 99 17.46 -1.02 -5.06
N LEU A 100 17.72 -2.31 -5.21
CA LEU A 100 16.67 -3.28 -5.58
C LEU A 100 15.67 -3.44 -4.45
N TYR A 101 16.14 -3.53 -3.21
CA TYR A 101 15.27 -3.55 -2.03
C TYR A 101 14.39 -2.30 -1.94
N ASP A 102 14.97 -1.10 -2.12
CA ASP A 102 14.23 0.16 -2.12
C ASP A 102 13.16 0.19 -3.22
N LEU A 103 13.47 -0.33 -4.42
CA LEU A 103 12.51 -0.43 -5.52
C LEU A 103 11.34 -1.37 -5.21
N GLU A 104 11.62 -2.55 -4.64
CA GLU A 104 10.55 -3.49 -4.28
C GLU A 104 9.71 -2.96 -3.12
N MET A 105 10.33 -2.34 -2.12
CA MET A 105 9.61 -1.65 -1.04
C MET A 105 8.73 -0.52 -1.58
N GLN A 106 9.23 0.24 -2.55
CA GLN A 106 8.44 1.32 -3.16
C GLN A 106 7.25 0.78 -3.94
N LYS A 107 7.43 -0.29 -4.73
CA LYS A 107 6.33 -0.95 -5.44
C LYS A 107 5.27 -1.49 -4.48
N ALA A 108 5.69 -2.16 -3.41
CA ALA A 108 4.77 -2.67 -2.38
C ALA A 108 3.99 -1.53 -1.73
N HIS A 109 4.66 -0.44 -1.36
CA HIS A 109 4.03 0.73 -0.77
C HIS A 109 3.07 1.44 -1.74
N ASP A 110 3.44 1.58 -3.01
CA ASP A 110 2.59 2.20 -4.03
C ASP A 110 1.34 1.35 -4.29
N ALA A 111 1.48 0.01 -4.35
CA ALA A 111 0.36 -0.92 -4.46
C ALA A 111 -0.58 -0.83 -3.25
N GLU A 112 -0.04 -0.79 -2.03
CA GLU A 112 -0.80 -0.60 -0.80
C GLU A 112 -1.54 0.75 -0.79
N ALA A 113 -0.85 1.82 -1.23
CA ALA A 113 -1.44 3.16 -1.29
C ALA A 113 -2.60 3.23 -2.30
N GLU A 114 -2.46 2.57 -3.46
CA GLU A 114 -3.49 2.48 -4.48
C GLU A 114 -4.69 1.67 -3.99
N GLU A 115 -4.46 0.53 -3.34
CA GLU A 115 -5.51 -0.28 -2.73
C GLU A 115 -6.27 0.50 -1.65
N ARG A 116 -5.57 1.17 -0.75
CA ARG A 116 -6.18 2.04 0.26
C ARG A 116 -7.02 3.14 -0.38
N LYS A 117 -6.50 3.78 -1.43
CA LYS A 117 -7.20 4.83 -2.16
C LYS A 117 -8.47 4.31 -2.84
N SER A 118 -8.43 3.11 -3.41
CA SER A 118 -9.61 2.48 -4.03
C SER A 118 -10.70 2.16 -3.00
N GLN A 119 -10.34 1.74 -1.79
CA GLN A 119 -11.28 1.43 -0.71
C GLN A 119 -11.93 2.68 -0.09
N VAL A 120 -11.15 3.76 0.05
CA VAL A 120 -11.58 4.98 0.75
C VAL A 120 -12.19 6.01 -0.20
N GLY A 121 -11.85 5.96 -1.49
CA GLY A 121 -12.27 6.95 -2.48
C GLY A 121 -11.85 8.37 -2.09
N THR A 122 -12.76 9.33 -2.21
CA THR A 122 -12.55 10.73 -1.80
C THR A 122 -12.92 10.99 -0.33
N GLY A 123 -13.55 10.03 0.35
CA GLY A 123 -14.09 10.21 1.70
C GLY A 123 -15.32 11.12 1.75
N ASP A 124 -15.93 11.42 0.61
CA ASP A 124 -17.11 12.29 0.55
C ASP A 124 -18.33 11.59 1.20
N ARG A 125 -19.20 12.38 1.76
CA ARG A 125 -20.48 11.95 2.36
C ARG A 125 -21.39 11.24 1.36
N SER A 126 -21.23 11.49 0.07
CA SER A 126 -21.97 10.85 -1.02
C SER A 126 -21.60 9.39 -1.20
N GLU A 127 -20.34 9.02 -0.96
CA GLU A 127 -19.78 7.68 -1.15
C GLU A 127 -20.07 6.72 0.03
N LYS A 128 -20.92 7.13 0.97
CA LYS A 128 -21.22 6.36 2.17
C LYS A 128 -21.72 4.94 1.87
N ILE A 129 -21.10 3.96 2.51
CA ILE A 129 -21.60 2.58 2.51
C ILE A 129 -22.59 2.35 3.65
N ARG A 130 -22.38 3.01 4.82
CA ARG A 130 -23.23 2.85 5.99
C ARG A 130 -23.46 4.18 6.70
N THR A 131 -24.65 4.36 7.29
CA THR A 131 -24.98 5.52 8.11
C THR A 131 -25.38 5.11 9.51
N TYR A 132 -24.75 5.72 10.50
CA TYR A 132 -25.02 5.57 11.92
C TYR A 132 -25.79 6.81 12.39
N ASN A 133 -27.07 6.67 12.71
CA ASN A 133 -27.93 7.76 13.17
C ASN A 133 -28.20 7.60 14.66
N PHE A 134 -27.44 8.32 15.48
CA PHE A 134 -27.54 8.26 16.94
C PHE A 134 -28.89 8.79 17.48
N PRO A 135 -29.43 9.92 17.01
CA PRO A 135 -30.72 10.40 17.47
C PRO A 135 -31.87 9.43 17.24
N GLN A 136 -31.81 8.61 16.20
CA GLN A 136 -32.84 7.63 15.86
C GLN A 136 -32.47 6.19 16.27
N GLY A 137 -31.29 5.96 16.87
CA GLY A 137 -30.85 4.64 17.32
C GLY A 137 -30.73 3.62 16.19
N ARG A 138 -30.52 4.06 14.94
CA ARG A 138 -30.51 3.16 13.77
C ARG A 138 -29.20 3.18 12.99
N VAL A 139 -28.88 2.05 12.38
CA VAL A 139 -27.81 1.86 11.41
C VAL A 139 -28.42 1.46 10.08
N THR A 140 -28.03 2.12 9.00
CA THR A 140 -28.50 1.81 7.64
C THR A 140 -27.31 1.46 6.75
N ASP A 141 -27.27 0.25 6.21
CA ASP A 141 -26.34 -0.14 5.16
C ASP A 141 -26.95 0.20 3.79
N HIS A 142 -26.29 1.10 3.06
CA HIS A 142 -26.80 1.61 1.79
C HIS A 142 -26.57 0.66 0.62
N ARG A 143 -25.66 -0.30 0.74
CA ARG A 143 -25.37 -1.28 -0.31
C ARG A 143 -26.54 -2.24 -0.52
N ILE A 144 -27.18 -2.65 0.57
CA ILE A 144 -28.28 -3.61 0.58
C ILE A 144 -29.59 -2.99 1.07
N LYS A 145 -29.60 -1.66 1.38
CA LYS A 145 -30.76 -0.92 1.91
C LYS A 145 -31.34 -1.51 3.20
N LEU A 146 -30.50 -2.20 3.98
CA LEU A 146 -30.88 -2.75 5.28
C LEU A 146 -30.83 -1.67 6.37
N THR A 147 -31.83 -1.62 7.24
CA THR A 147 -31.87 -0.73 8.40
C THR A 147 -32.10 -1.54 9.67
N VAL A 148 -31.18 -1.43 10.63
CA VAL A 148 -31.24 -2.08 11.94
C VAL A 148 -31.44 -1.01 13.03
N HIS A 149 -32.41 -1.22 13.93
CA HIS A 149 -32.76 -0.26 14.98
C HIS A 149 -32.09 -0.57 16.33
N GLN A 150 -30.86 -1.11 16.30
CA GLN A 150 -30.07 -1.50 17.47
C GLN A 150 -28.66 -0.92 17.39
N LEU A 151 -28.56 0.42 17.24
CA LEU A 151 -27.28 1.09 17.03
C LEU A 151 -26.28 0.78 18.13
N GLU A 152 -26.69 0.74 19.40
CA GLU A 152 -25.80 0.44 20.53
C GLU A 152 -25.22 -0.97 20.42
N ALA A 153 -26.05 -1.99 20.15
CA ALA A 153 -25.58 -3.36 19.96
C ALA A 153 -24.60 -3.47 18.79
N VAL A 154 -24.88 -2.78 17.68
CA VAL A 154 -23.97 -2.73 16.53
C VAL A 154 -22.62 -2.09 16.89
N MET A 155 -22.63 -1.05 17.72
CA MET A 155 -21.40 -0.39 18.19
C MET A 155 -20.60 -1.28 19.16
N ASP A 156 -21.29 -2.15 19.92
CA ASP A 156 -20.68 -3.14 20.81
C ASP A 156 -20.21 -4.41 20.07
N GLY A 157 -20.44 -4.48 18.75
CA GLY A 157 -19.90 -5.56 17.90
C GLY A 157 -20.95 -6.54 17.38
N ASP A 158 -22.23 -6.39 17.65
CA ASP A 158 -23.30 -7.22 17.08
C ASP A 158 -23.57 -6.83 15.62
N LEU A 159 -22.77 -7.38 14.74
CA LEU A 159 -22.82 -7.14 13.28
C LEU A 159 -23.41 -8.31 12.50
N GLN A 160 -23.83 -9.38 13.18
CA GLN A 160 -24.17 -10.65 12.56
C GLN A 160 -25.27 -10.51 11.48
N GLU A 161 -26.36 -9.80 11.79
CA GLU A 161 -27.47 -9.59 10.86
C GLU A 161 -27.04 -8.86 9.59
N ILE A 162 -26.16 -7.85 9.74
CA ILE A 162 -25.65 -7.07 8.60
C ILE A 162 -24.72 -7.92 7.73
N ILE A 163 -23.83 -8.70 8.36
CA ILE A 163 -22.88 -9.57 7.67
C ILE A 163 -23.60 -10.66 6.88
N GLU A 164 -24.55 -11.36 7.50
CA GLU A 164 -25.33 -12.43 6.85
C GLU A 164 -26.11 -11.89 5.64
N SER A 165 -26.72 -10.71 5.79
CA SER A 165 -27.46 -10.07 4.70
C SER A 165 -26.53 -9.67 3.55
N LEU A 166 -25.33 -9.16 3.83
CA LEU A 166 -24.34 -8.82 2.81
C LEU A 166 -23.82 -10.07 2.08
N ILE A 167 -23.54 -11.15 2.81
CA ILE A 167 -23.10 -12.43 2.22
C ILE A 167 -24.19 -12.99 1.31
N ALA A 168 -25.46 -12.97 1.73
CA ALA A 168 -26.57 -13.46 0.92
C ALA A 168 -26.72 -12.69 -0.39
N VAL A 169 -26.57 -11.35 -0.37
CA VAL A 169 -26.63 -10.53 -1.58
C VAL A 169 -25.44 -10.78 -2.50
N ASP A 170 -24.22 -10.90 -1.96
CA ASP A 170 -23.02 -11.20 -2.74
C ASP A 170 -23.10 -12.59 -3.42
N GLN A 171 -23.59 -13.59 -2.69
CA GLN A 171 -23.81 -14.93 -3.25
C GLN A 171 -24.88 -14.92 -4.36
N ALA A 172 -25.97 -14.17 -4.16
CA ALA A 172 -27.00 -14.03 -5.17
C ALA A 172 -26.48 -13.35 -6.44
N ALA A 173 -25.66 -12.29 -6.29
CA ALA A 173 -25.04 -11.61 -7.41
C ALA A 173 -24.06 -12.52 -8.18
N LYS A 174 -23.22 -13.29 -7.46
CA LYS A 174 -22.32 -14.26 -8.09
C LYS A 174 -23.06 -15.35 -8.86
N LEU A 175 -24.17 -15.85 -8.33
CA LEU A 175 -25.00 -16.84 -9.00
C LEU A 175 -25.73 -16.30 -10.24
N SER A 176 -26.11 -15.02 -10.25
CA SER A 176 -26.71 -14.38 -11.43
C SER A 176 -25.70 -14.23 -12.56
N ASN A 177 -24.47 -13.81 -12.24
CA ASN A 177 -23.41 -13.66 -13.24
C ASN A 177 -23.01 -15.00 -13.89
N LEU A 178 -23.00 -16.11 -13.11
CA LEU A 178 -22.74 -17.45 -13.63
C LEU A 178 -23.86 -18.02 -14.55
N ARG A 179 -25.04 -17.39 -14.57
CA ARG A 179 -26.15 -17.80 -15.44
C ARG A 179 -26.21 -17.05 -16.79
N GLU A 180 -25.44 -15.96 -16.87
CA GLU A 180 -25.35 -15.12 -18.07
C GLU A 180 -24.15 -15.48 -18.98
N GLU A 181 -23.22 -16.32 -18.47
CA GLU A 181 -22.17 -16.99 -19.25
C GLU A 181 -22.64 -18.38 -19.75
#